data_eb2ec07065fed7104cb03f284f46296f
#
_entry.id   eb2ec07065fed7104cb03f284f46296f
#
_cell.length_a   1.000
_cell.length_b   1.000
_cell.length_c   1.000
_cell.angle_alpha   90.00
_cell.angle_beta   90.00
_cell.angle_gamma   90.00
#
_symmetry.space_group_name_H-M   'P 1'
#
loop_
_entity.id
_entity.type
_entity.pdbx_description
1 polymer ?
#
loop_
_entity_poly.entity_id
_entity_poly.type
_entity_poly.pdbx_seq_one_letter_code
_entity_poly.pdbx_strand_id
1 'polypeptide(L)'
;MVGIGGHGGAGKSTLARMIPGAQIVSTDEFWDGEGFDIERLSREVVTPLSLGTMAHFASYDWAARELRGSRAVKPTGVVVVEGVCALHRTLRDAYAVRIWVEAPYDMRLARGVARDGETARSTWVDVWMPSEERYVERDDPVSSAHLIVDGSGRGEVGGIE
;
A
#
# COMPACT_ATOMS: atom_id res chain seq x y z
N MET A 1 3.02 13.76 -3.32
CA MET A 1 2.52 12.37 -3.30
C MET A 1 1.70 12.12 -2.04
N VAL A 2 0.80 11.12 -2.07
CA VAL A 2 0.02 10.63 -0.92
C VAL A 2 0.40 9.18 -0.66
N GLY A 3 0.71 8.84 0.59
CA GLY A 3 0.93 7.47 1.02
C GLY A 3 -0.32 6.91 1.72
N ILE A 4 -0.82 5.75 1.30
CA ILE A 4 -1.95 5.06 1.92
C ILE A 4 -1.50 3.69 2.41
N GLY A 5 -1.26 3.57 3.72
CA GLY A 5 -0.91 2.34 4.41
C GLY A 5 -2.11 1.66 5.06
N GLY A 6 -1.90 0.47 5.53
CA GLY A 6 -2.90 -0.33 6.25
C GLY A 6 -2.71 -1.82 5.98
N HIS A 7 -3.26 -2.64 6.81
CA HIS A 7 -3.19 -4.10 6.65
C HIS A 7 -3.88 -4.59 5.36
N GLY A 8 -3.57 -5.79 4.92
CA GLY A 8 -4.28 -6.49 3.87
C GLY A 8 -5.78 -6.56 4.16
N GLY A 9 -6.62 -6.34 3.16
CA GLY A 9 -8.08 -6.33 3.33
C GLY A 9 -8.68 -5.09 4.02
N ALA A 10 -7.85 -4.12 4.45
CA ALA A 10 -8.35 -2.92 5.15
C ALA A 10 -9.13 -1.94 4.26
N GLY A 11 -8.95 -1.95 2.93
CA GLY A 11 -9.68 -1.07 2.02
C GLY A 11 -8.84 0.04 1.37
N LYS A 12 -7.50 -0.01 1.47
CA LYS A 12 -6.55 0.96 0.91
C LYS A 12 -6.79 1.27 -0.57
N SER A 13 -6.84 0.23 -1.39
CA SER A 13 -7.03 0.38 -2.84
C SER A 13 -8.42 0.93 -3.19
N THR A 14 -9.43 0.70 -2.34
CA THR A 14 -10.75 1.31 -2.49
C THR A 14 -10.65 2.81 -2.24
N LEU A 15 -10.01 3.22 -1.14
CA LEU A 15 -9.80 4.62 -0.82
C LEU A 15 -8.98 5.33 -1.91
N ALA A 16 -7.89 4.70 -2.37
CA ALA A 16 -7.05 5.28 -3.43
C ALA A 16 -7.85 5.59 -4.71
N ARG A 17 -8.74 4.68 -5.12
CA ARG A 17 -9.60 4.87 -6.32
C ARG A 17 -10.66 5.95 -6.15
N MET A 18 -10.99 6.36 -4.92
CA MET A 18 -11.92 7.46 -4.65
C MET A 18 -11.29 8.83 -4.87
N ILE A 19 -9.96 8.93 -5.03
CA ILE A 19 -9.28 10.20 -5.29
C ILE A 19 -9.33 10.50 -6.79
N PRO A 20 -10.08 11.53 -7.22
CA PRO A 20 -10.29 11.78 -8.64
C PRO A 20 -8.98 12.12 -9.37
N GLY A 21 -8.72 11.46 -10.50
CA GLY A 21 -7.56 11.72 -11.33
C GLY A 21 -6.22 11.29 -10.74
N ALA A 22 -6.21 10.55 -9.63
CA ALA A 22 -4.99 10.04 -9.03
C ALA A 22 -4.31 8.98 -9.92
N GLN A 23 -2.99 9.09 -10.04
CA GLN A 23 -2.14 8.01 -10.54
C GLN A 23 -1.81 7.10 -9.35
N ILE A 24 -2.21 5.84 -9.40
CA ILE A 24 -2.07 4.91 -8.28
C ILE A 24 -0.92 3.95 -8.56
N VAL A 25 -0.02 3.81 -7.58
CA VAL A 25 1.06 2.82 -7.56
C VAL A 25 0.84 1.93 -6.35
N SER A 26 0.70 0.62 -6.57
CA SER A 26 0.57 -0.36 -5.49
C SER A 26 1.93 -0.93 -5.09
N THR A 27 2.14 -1.13 -3.78
CA THR A 27 3.34 -1.83 -3.30
C THR A 27 3.40 -3.28 -3.80
N ASP A 28 2.26 -3.88 -4.14
CA ASP A 28 2.18 -5.24 -4.68
C ASP A 28 2.88 -5.37 -6.05
N GLU A 29 3.05 -4.26 -6.78
CA GLU A 29 3.81 -4.22 -8.03
C GLU A 29 5.33 -4.34 -7.81
N PHE A 30 5.78 -4.19 -6.57
CA PHE A 30 7.18 -4.25 -6.14
C PHE A 30 7.50 -5.51 -5.33
N TRP A 31 6.73 -6.57 -5.54
CA TRP A 31 7.06 -7.89 -5.01
C TRP A 31 8.28 -8.47 -5.74
N ASP A 32 9.20 -9.14 -5.03
CA ASP A 32 10.42 -9.74 -5.61
C ASP A 32 10.41 -11.28 -5.55
N GLY A 33 9.34 -11.87 -5.02
CA GLY A 33 9.20 -13.30 -4.79
C GLY A 33 9.32 -13.70 -3.31
N GLU A 34 9.95 -12.87 -2.50
CA GLU A 34 10.16 -13.09 -1.07
C GLU A 34 9.49 -12.00 -0.22
N GLY A 35 9.44 -10.77 -0.73
CA GLY A 35 8.89 -9.62 -0.01
C GLY A 35 8.63 -8.40 -0.89
N PHE A 36 8.28 -7.29 -0.24
CA PHE A 36 8.13 -6.00 -0.91
C PHE A 36 9.50 -5.33 -1.05
N ASP A 37 9.96 -5.14 -2.29
CA ASP A 37 11.20 -4.41 -2.61
C ASP A 37 11.01 -2.89 -2.46
N ILE A 38 11.13 -2.44 -1.21
CA ILE A 38 10.96 -1.01 -0.86
C ILE A 38 12.09 -0.16 -1.47
N GLU A 39 13.28 -0.70 -1.64
CA GLU A 39 14.39 0.00 -2.27
C GLU A 39 14.11 0.26 -3.75
N ARG A 40 13.56 -0.72 -4.45
CA ARG A 40 13.13 -0.57 -5.84
C ARG A 40 11.99 0.45 -5.98
N LEU A 41 10.97 0.37 -5.10
CA LEU A 41 9.89 1.36 -5.07
C LEU A 41 10.43 2.78 -4.84
N SER A 42 11.36 2.94 -3.90
CA SER A 42 12.01 4.22 -3.64
C SER A 42 12.78 4.72 -4.87
N ARG A 43 13.65 3.89 -5.44
CA ARG A 43 14.54 4.25 -6.56
C ARG A 43 13.77 4.52 -7.86
N GLU A 44 12.77 3.71 -8.18
CA GLU A 44 12.08 3.77 -9.48
C GLU A 44 10.84 4.66 -9.49
N VAL A 45 10.24 4.94 -8.32
CA VAL A 45 9.02 5.73 -8.24
C VAL A 45 9.19 6.96 -7.34
N VAL A 46 9.47 6.74 -6.06
CA VAL A 46 9.37 7.82 -5.08
C VAL A 46 10.42 8.90 -5.32
N THR A 47 11.67 8.52 -5.54
CA THR A 47 12.76 9.45 -5.78
C THR A 47 12.58 10.25 -7.07
N PRO A 48 12.32 9.64 -8.26
CA PRO A 48 12.07 10.41 -9.48
C PRO A 48 10.92 11.40 -9.34
N LEU A 49 9.78 10.98 -8.77
CA LEU A 49 8.62 11.85 -8.59
C LEU A 49 8.91 13.01 -7.63
N SER A 50 9.69 12.78 -6.57
CA SER A 50 10.10 13.82 -5.63
C SER A 50 11.01 14.85 -6.26
N LEU A 51 11.79 14.45 -7.29
CA LEU A 51 12.64 15.33 -8.09
C LEU A 51 11.91 15.99 -9.27
N GLY A 52 10.60 15.77 -9.40
CA GLY A 52 9.80 16.32 -10.49
C GLY A 52 10.04 15.63 -11.84
N THR A 53 10.59 14.42 -11.85
CA THR A 53 10.83 13.63 -13.04
C THR A 53 9.87 12.45 -13.14
N MET A 54 9.66 11.93 -14.35
CA MET A 54 8.78 10.80 -14.60
C MET A 54 9.38 9.52 -13.99
N ALA A 55 8.54 8.75 -13.31
CA ALA A 55 8.89 7.43 -12.82
C ALA A 55 8.63 6.37 -13.89
N HIS A 56 9.52 5.38 -13.98
CA HIS A 56 9.39 4.22 -14.87
C HIS A 56 9.75 2.96 -14.11
N PHE A 57 8.87 1.96 -14.17
CA PHE A 57 9.09 0.68 -13.49
C PHE A 57 8.36 -0.47 -14.18
N ALA A 58 8.83 -1.70 -13.96
CA ALA A 58 8.11 -2.92 -14.31
C ALA A 58 7.25 -3.36 -13.12
N SER A 59 6.03 -3.86 -13.40
CA SER A 59 5.14 -4.39 -12.35
C SER A 59 5.37 -5.89 -12.17
N TYR A 60 5.25 -6.38 -10.94
CA TYR A 60 5.26 -7.82 -10.68
C TYR A 60 3.94 -8.46 -11.16
N ASP A 61 4.07 -9.44 -12.05
CA ASP A 61 2.95 -10.25 -12.53
C ASP A 61 2.81 -11.49 -11.63
N TRP A 62 1.78 -11.50 -10.81
CA TRP A 62 1.53 -12.58 -9.84
C TRP A 62 1.22 -13.95 -10.50
N ALA A 63 0.65 -13.96 -11.70
CA ALA A 63 0.36 -15.19 -12.42
C ALA A 63 1.62 -15.78 -13.06
N ALA A 64 2.46 -14.90 -13.62
CA ALA A 64 3.73 -15.31 -14.25
C ALA A 64 4.88 -15.43 -13.22
N ARG A 65 4.74 -14.83 -12.03
CA ARG A 65 5.77 -14.73 -10.98
C ARG A 65 7.07 -14.08 -11.46
N GLU A 66 6.94 -13.02 -12.23
CA GLU A 66 8.07 -12.27 -12.77
C GLU A 66 7.72 -10.80 -12.97
N LEU A 67 8.73 -9.96 -13.15
CA LEU A 67 8.53 -8.57 -13.52
C LEU A 67 8.14 -8.48 -15.00
N ARG A 68 7.07 -7.75 -15.31
CA ARG A 68 6.57 -7.57 -16.68
C ARG A 68 6.19 -6.13 -16.97
N GLY A 69 6.22 -5.85 -18.28
CA GLY A 69 5.78 -4.57 -18.83
C GLY A 69 6.64 -3.39 -18.40
N SER A 70 6.13 -2.21 -18.67
CA SER A 70 6.72 -0.95 -18.23
C SER A 70 5.58 0.02 -17.96
N ARG A 71 5.54 0.58 -16.74
CA ARG A 71 4.62 1.64 -16.35
C ARG A 71 5.36 2.96 -16.26
N ALA A 72 4.69 4.04 -16.64
CA ALA A 72 5.16 5.40 -16.43
C ALA A 72 4.18 6.15 -15.53
N VAL A 73 4.71 6.91 -14.57
CA VAL A 73 3.94 7.79 -13.68
C VAL A 73 4.50 9.20 -13.80
N LYS A 74 3.61 10.16 -14.06
CA LYS A 74 3.99 11.56 -14.26
C LYS A 74 4.16 12.29 -12.92
N PRO A 75 5.11 13.24 -12.81
CA PRO A 75 5.29 14.04 -11.59
C PRO A 75 4.26 15.17 -11.47
N THR A 76 3.09 15.01 -12.07
CA THR A 76 2.01 16.02 -12.10
C THR A 76 0.71 15.42 -11.59
N GLY A 77 -0.13 16.28 -10.99
CA GLY A 77 -1.37 15.85 -10.38
C GLY A 77 -1.15 15.12 -9.06
N VAL A 78 -2.12 14.30 -8.67
CA VAL A 78 -2.04 13.49 -7.46
C VAL A 78 -1.45 12.12 -7.79
N VAL A 79 -0.38 11.75 -7.12
CA VAL A 79 0.16 10.39 -7.14
C VAL A 79 -0.09 9.77 -5.77
N VAL A 80 -0.68 8.59 -5.78
CA VAL A 80 -0.96 7.78 -4.58
C VAL A 80 -0.07 6.54 -4.62
N VAL A 81 0.72 6.33 -3.58
CA VAL A 81 1.40 5.05 -3.30
C VAL A 81 0.58 4.34 -2.23
N GLU A 82 0.03 3.17 -2.55
CA GLU A 82 -0.80 2.42 -1.63
C GLU A 82 -0.32 0.99 -1.44
N GLY A 83 -0.55 0.42 -0.28
CA GLY A 83 -0.23 -0.95 0.04
C GLY A 83 0.16 -1.15 1.49
N VAL A 84 0.46 -2.39 1.87
CA VAL A 84 0.82 -2.72 3.26
C VAL A 84 2.03 -1.92 3.71
N CYS A 85 3.08 -1.89 2.91
CA CYS A 85 4.35 -1.22 3.21
C CYS A 85 4.44 0.22 2.67
N ALA A 86 3.33 0.82 2.19
CA ALA A 86 3.36 2.16 1.60
C ALA A 86 3.89 3.22 2.56
N LEU A 87 3.66 3.06 3.87
CA LEU A 87 4.19 3.96 4.90
C LEU A 87 5.48 3.42 5.56
N HIS A 88 6.29 2.65 4.82
CA HIS A 88 7.62 2.26 5.28
C HIS A 88 8.46 3.49 5.64
N ARG A 89 9.24 3.41 6.72
CA ARG A 89 9.99 4.55 7.30
C ARG A 89 10.85 5.32 6.29
N THR A 90 11.40 4.64 5.29
CA THR A 90 12.25 5.27 4.25
C THR A 90 11.47 6.04 3.19
N LEU A 91 10.15 5.89 3.12
CA LEU A 91 9.30 6.54 2.11
C LEU A 91 8.53 7.75 2.66
N ARG A 92 8.39 7.85 3.98
CA ARG A 92 7.46 8.79 4.66
C ARG A 92 7.68 10.25 4.30
N ASP A 93 8.93 10.67 4.21
CA ASP A 93 9.30 12.08 3.98
C ASP A 93 8.94 12.57 2.58
N ALA A 94 8.70 11.64 1.65
CA ALA A 94 8.27 11.97 0.30
C ALA A 94 6.76 12.24 0.18
N TYR A 95 5.97 11.91 1.20
CA TYR A 95 4.52 12.05 1.17
C TYR A 95 4.07 13.36 1.83
N ALA A 96 3.35 14.19 1.09
CA ALA A 96 2.67 15.36 1.64
C ALA A 96 1.54 14.96 2.61
N VAL A 97 0.88 13.82 2.33
CA VAL A 97 -0.17 13.26 3.19
C VAL A 97 0.10 11.77 3.38
N ARG A 98 -0.02 11.31 4.61
CA ARG A 98 0.05 9.91 4.99
C ARG A 98 -1.26 9.49 5.63
N ILE A 99 -1.86 8.43 5.11
CA ILE A 99 -3.16 7.91 5.56
C ILE A 99 -2.96 6.46 5.99
N TRP A 100 -3.44 6.12 7.17
CA TRP A 100 -3.53 4.74 7.61
C TRP A 100 -4.98 4.27 7.54
N VAL A 101 -5.24 3.13 6.90
CA VAL A 101 -6.57 2.54 6.81
C VAL A 101 -6.68 1.37 7.77
N GLU A 102 -7.61 1.44 8.71
CA GLU A 102 -7.87 0.39 9.69
C GLU A 102 -9.15 -0.37 9.37
N ALA A 103 -9.14 -1.67 9.66
CA ALA A 103 -10.34 -2.49 9.67
C ALA A 103 -10.15 -3.66 10.64
N PRO A 104 -11.23 -4.17 11.27
CA PRO A 104 -11.17 -5.31 12.16
C PRO A 104 -10.54 -6.55 11.51
N TYR A 105 -9.81 -7.33 12.30
CA TYR A 105 -9.11 -8.53 11.84
C TYR A 105 -10.01 -9.48 11.04
N ASP A 106 -11.19 -9.84 11.59
CA ASP A 106 -12.10 -10.77 10.95
C ASP A 106 -12.62 -10.25 9.60
N MET A 107 -12.84 -8.93 9.51
CA MET A 107 -13.27 -8.30 8.26
C MET A 107 -12.15 -8.31 7.22
N ARG A 108 -10.92 -8.04 7.63
CA ARG A 108 -9.74 -8.10 6.76
C ARG A 108 -9.54 -9.51 6.21
N LEU A 109 -9.60 -10.52 7.09
CA LEU A 109 -9.50 -11.93 6.70
C LEU A 109 -10.62 -12.34 5.76
N ALA A 110 -11.87 -11.99 6.09
CA ALA A 110 -13.01 -12.32 5.24
C ALA A 110 -12.90 -11.72 3.83
N ARG A 111 -12.47 -10.45 3.73
CA ARG A 111 -12.24 -9.77 2.45
C ARG A 111 -11.08 -10.38 1.66
N GLY A 112 -10.00 -10.72 2.35
CA GLY A 112 -8.85 -11.38 1.75
C GLY A 112 -9.21 -12.74 1.17
N VAL A 113 -9.87 -13.58 1.95
CA VAL A 113 -10.32 -14.91 1.50
C VAL A 113 -11.36 -14.81 0.37
N ALA A 114 -12.27 -13.84 0.43
CA ALA A 114 -13.24 -13.63 -0.66
C ALA A 114 -12.57 -13.23 -1.99
N ARG A 115 -11.44 -12.51 -1.92
CA ARG A 115 -10.66 -12.10 -3.10
C ARG A 115 -9.78 -13.22 -3.64
N ASP A 116 -9.07 -13.93 -2.76
CA ASP A 116 -7.97 -14.83 -3.13
C ASP A 116 -8.41 -16.31 -3.12
N GLY A 117 -9.62 -16.60 -2.64
CA GLY A 117 -10.18 -17.95 -2.55
C GLY A 117 -9.94 -18.60 -1.18
N GLU A 118 -10.77 -19.59 -0.85
CA GLU A 118 -10.70 -20.30 0.44
C GLU A 118 -9.37 -21.04 0.63
N THR A 119 -8.74 -21.49 -0.46
CA THR A 119 -7.42 -22.15 -0.41
C THR A 119 -6.30 -21.23 0.08
N ALA A 120 -6.48 -19.91 0.00
CA ALA A 120 -5.53 -18.94 0.51
C ALA A 120 -5.70 -18.64 2.02
N ARG A 121 -6.74 -19.15 2.69
CA ARG A 121 -7.04 -18.84 4.10
C ARG A 121 -5.86 -19.11 5.04
N SER A 122 -5.21 -20.28 4.91
CA SER A 122 -4.05 -20.61 5.74
C SER A 122 -2.88 -19.64 5.49
N THR A 123 -2.64 -19.27 4.25
CA THR A 123 -1.62 -18.27 3.92
C THR A 123 -1.94 -16.90 4.54
N TRP A 124 -3.21 -16.50 4.54
CA TRP A 124 -3.63 -15.28 5.22
C TRP A 124 -3.35 -15.33 6.72
N VAL A 125 -3.79 -16.40 7.40
CA VAL A 125 -3.72 -16.52 8.86
C VAL A 125 -2.29 -16.78 9.34
N ASP A 126 -1.55 -17.65 8.66
CA ASP A 126 -0.27 -18.17 9.15
C ASP A 126 0.94 -17.38 8.62
N VAL A 127 0.79 -16.65 7.52
CA VAL A 127 1.90 -15.97 6.85
C VAL A 127 1.68 -14.46 6.72
N TRP A 128 0.65 -14.04 5.98
CA TRP A 128 0.53 -12.62 5.61
C TRP A 128 0.15 -11.75 6.80
N MET A 129 -0.93 -12.05 7.51
CA MET A 129 -1.36 -11.23 8.65
C MET A 129 -0.29 -11.15 9.75
N PRO A 130 0.39 -12.24 10.16
CA PRO A 130 1.51 -12.13 11.10
C PRO A 130 2.69 -11.32 10.57
N SER A 131 2.97 -11.36 9.26
CA SER A 131 4.05 -10.55 8.67
C SER A 131 3.71 -9.06 8.67
N GLU A 132 2.45 -8.73 8.44
CA GLU A 132 1.94 -7.35 8.51
C GLU A 132 2.01 -6.79 9.94
N GLU A 133 1.63 -7.57 10.95
CA GLU A 133 1.75 -7.17 12.36
C GLU A 133 3.23 -6.88 12.72
N ARG A 134 4.17 -7.76 12.33
CA ARG A 134 5.61 -7.51 12.54
C ARG A 134 6.10 -6.24 11.84
N TYR A 135 5.57 -5.94 10.65
CA TYR A 135 5.88 -4.69 9.97
C TYR A 135 5.37 -3.49 10.78
N VAL A 136 4.13 -3.54 11.26
CA VAL A 136 3.54 -2.46 12.06
C VAL A 136 4.32 -2.24 13.36
N GLU A 137 4.69 -3.29 14.06
CA GLU A 137 5.50 -3.22 15.28
C GLU A 137 6.88 -2.60 15.03
N ARG A 138 7.54 -2.99 13.93
CA ARG A 138 8.90 -2.53 13.62
C ARG A 138 8.93 -1.10 13.09
N ASP A 139 8.02 -0.77 12.19
CA ASP A 139 8.04 0.48 11.43
C ASP A 139 7.15 1.57 12.01
N ASP A 140 6.18 1.21 12.88
CA ASP A 140 5.21 2.12 13.46
C ASP A 140 4.58 3.10 12.43
N PRO A 141 3.90 2.57 11.39
CA PRO A 141 3.30 3.40 10.36
C PRO A 141 2.10 4.18 10.86
N VAL A 142 1.43 3.69 11.89
CA VAL A 142 0.21 4.31 12.46
C VAL A 142 0.53 5.66 13.06
N SER A 143 1.53 5.76 13.94
CA SER A 143 1.91 7.03 14.57
C SER A 143 2.47 8.05 13.57
N SER A 144 2.93 7.59 12.40
CA SER A 144 3.41 8.45 11.32
C SER A 144 2.30 9.00 10.43
N ALA A 145 1.08 8.46 10.52
CA ALA A 145 -0.04 8.87 9.69
C ALA A 145 -0.59 10.24 10.11
N HIS A 146 -0.99 11.05 9.14
CA HIS A 146 -1.70 12.30 9.38
C HIS A 146 -3.22 12.07 9.57
N LEU A 147 -3.74 10.96 9.02
CA LEU A 147 -5.14 10.58 9.11
C LEU A 147 -5.24 9.07 9.31
N ILE A 148 -6.17 8.66 10.19
CA ILE A 148 -6.61 7.27 10.30
C ILE A 148 -8.03 7.20 9.75
N VAL A 149 -8.25 6.28 8.81
CA VAL A 149 -9.54 6.10 8.13
C VAL A 149 -10.11 4.74 8.49
N ASP A 150 -11.36 4.72 8.93
CA ASP A 150 -12.10 3.48 9.14
C ASP A 150 -12.46 2.82 7.80
N GLY A 151 -11.74 1.76 7.48
CA GLY A 151 -11.97 0.93 6.30
C GLY A 151 -13.11 -0.08 6.48
N SER A 152 -13.79 -0.12 7.62
CA SER A 152 -14.94 -1.00 7.82
C SER A 152 -16.17 -0.58 7.00
N GLY A 153 -16.21 0.66 6.53
CA GLY A 153 -17.34 1.24 5.81
C GLY A 153 -18.46 1.73 6.74
N ARG A 154 -18.22 1.77 8.06
CA ARG A 154 -19.19 2.26 9.06
C ARG A 154 -19.03 3.75 9.36
N GLY A 155 -18.07 4.41 8.69
CA GLY A 155 -17.86 5.84 8.57
C GLY A 155 -17.73 6.61 9.89
N GLU A 156 -16.51 6.68 10.44
CA GLU A 156 -16.06 7.89 11.14
C GLU A 156 -14.61 8.16 10.73
N VAL A 157 -14.35 9.39 10.29
CA VAL A 157 -12.98 9.87 10.03
C VAL A 157 -12.50 10.52 11.33
N GLY A 158 -11.67 9.80 12.08
CA GLY A 158 -10.96 10.38 13.23
C GLY A 158 -9.77 11.19 12.75
N GLY A 159 -9.78 12.50 12.94
CA GLY A 159 -8.58 13.33 12.80
C GLY A 159 -7.74 13.22 14.06
N ILE A 160 -6.42 13.10 13.91
CA ILE A 160 -5.47 13.25 15.02
C ILE A 160 -5.09 14.72 15.03
N GLU A 161 -5.38 15.40 16.16
CA GLU A 161 -4.88 16.75 16.47
C GLU A 161 -3.39 16.70 16.84
#